data_45d4d50ab4f0731bd313c5d04787cdab
#
_entry.id   45d4d50ab4f0731bd313c5d04787cdab
#
_cell.length_a   1.000
_cell.length_b   1.000
_cell.length_c   1.000
_cell.angle_alpha   90.00
_cell.angle_beta   90.00
_cell.angle_gamma   90.00
#
_symmetry.space_group_name_H-M   'P 1'
#
loop_
_entity.id
_entity.type
_entity.pdbx_description
1 polymer ?
#
loop_
_entity_poly.entity_id
_entity_poly.type
_entity_poly.pdbx_seq_one_letter_code
_entity_poly.pdbx_strand_id
1 'polypeptide(L)'
;VKHGAFGSTPKPDHSSYRNATPGPFWSWERLGRSSTRLDDGRIVHIGGEHEDFYDQNFCIYNDVTVEHPDGRFDFYLYPLSIFPPTDFHTATLVDEAIILIGSLGYKDLRQAGATQVLRLDIPTFRMDRLDIKGDGPGWISRHSAQLVSASTVALSGGNIWTMQGRLEPNARVFHLDMKQLAWSEMSD
;
A
#
# COMPACT_ATOMS: atom_id res chain seq x y z
N VAL A 1 18.22 -14.22 1.85
CA VAL A 1 17.37 -13.10 2.17
C VAL A 1 18.21 -12.01 2.79
N LYS A 2 18.23 -10.91 2.19
CA LYS A 2 19.05 -9.84 2.61
C LYS A 2 18.22 -8.69 2.97
N HIS A 3 18.17 -8.47 3.97
CA HIS A 3 18.30 -7.64 4.54
C HIS A 3 18.00 -6.42 4.61
N GLY A 4 17.87 -5.65 5.10
CA GLY A 4 17.45 -4.28 5.10
C GLY A 4 16.05 -4.06 4.60
N ALA A 5 15.44 -5.12 4.30
CA ALA A 5 14.24 -5.09 3.57
C ALA A 5 13.03 -5.56 4.35
N PHE A 6 13.23 -6.07 5.51
CA PHE A 6 12.13 -6.32 6.38
C PHE A 6 11.90 -5.05 7.18
N GLY A 7 10.88 -4.35 6.83
CA GLY A 7 10.53 -3.10 7.45
C GLY A 7 11.50 -1.96 7.12
N SER A 8 11.02 -0.77 7.04
CA SER A 8 11.86 0.40 7.11
C SER A 8 12.42 0.44 8.53
N THR A 9 13.72 0.66 8.65
CA THR A 9 14.36 0.93 9.93
C THR A 9 13.56 2.02 10.65
N PRO A 10 13.20 1.84 11.93
CA PRO A 10 12.54 2.88 12.69
C PRO A 10 13.30 4.19 12.53
N LYS A 11 12.60 5.28 12.18
CA LYS A 11 13.27 6.57 11.99
C LYS A 11 13.88 7.05 13.30
N PRO A 12 15.14 7.47 13.30
CA PRO A 12 15.85 7.83 14.53
C PRO A 12 15.34 9.09 15.22
N ASP A 13 14.44 9.84 14.61
CA ASP A 13 13.94 11.13 15.11
C ASP A 13 12.71 11.04 16.04
N HIS A 14 12.15 9.84 16.23
CA HIS A 14 11.19 9.65 17.30
C HIS A 14 11.91 9.58 18.65
N SER A 15 11.95 10.68 19.35
CA SER A 15 12.60 10.82 20.65
C SER A 15 12.11 9.82 21.73
N SER A 16 10.94 9.20 21.50
CA SER A 16 10.38 8.14 22.33
C SER A 16 11.03 6.76 22.11
N TYR A 17 11.77 6.55 21.04
CA TYR A 17 12.33 5.23 20.67
C TYR A 17 13.81 5.06 21.04
N ARG A 18 14.24 5.67 22.12
CA ARG A 18 15.66 5.62 22.58
C ARG A 18 16.20 4.20 22.81
N ASN A 19 15.34 3.21 22.93
CA ASN A 19 15.70 1.82 23.17
C ASN A 19 15.28 0.87 22.04
N ALA A 20 14.93 1.41 20.84
CA ALA A 20 14.58 0.57 19.71
C ALA A 20 15.71 -0.40 19.35
N THR A 21 15.36 -1.64 19.08
CA THR A 21 16.33 -2.65 18.66
C THR A 21 16.96 -2.24 17.34
N PRO A 22 18.28 -2.10 17.23
CA PRO A 22 18.93 -1.79 15.96
C PRO A 22 18.72 -2.92 14.96
N GLY A 23 18.34 -2.59 13.74
CA GLY A 23 18.31 -3.54 12.62
C GLY A 23 16.93 -3.73 12.00
N PRO A 24 16.84 -4.59 10.99
CA PRO A 24 15.57 -4.87 10.33
C PRO A 24 14.64 -5.62 11.28
N PHE A 25 13.40 -5.21 11.31
CA PHE A 25 12.34 -5.78 12.11
C PHE A 25 11.25 -6.34 11.19
N TRP A 26 10.71 -7.51 11.51
CA TRP A 26 9.64 -8.14 10.74
C TRP A 26 8.58 -8.72 11.66
N SER A 27 7.32 -8.42 11.40
CA SER A 27 6.17 -8.98 12.11
C SER A 27 5.17 -9.56 11.14
N TRP A 28 4.52 -10.65 11.54
CA TRP A 28 3.39 -11.22 10.82
C TRP A 28 2.10 -10.44 11.05
N GLU A 29 1.87 -10.03 12.29
CA GLU A 29 0.70 -9.22 12.65
C GLU A 29 0.93 -7.78 12.25
N ARG A 30 0.08 -7.27 11.36
CA ARG A 30 0.20 -5.93 10.81
C ARG A 30 -1.18 -5.29 10.63
N LEU A 31 -1.29 -4.04 10.97
CA LEU A 31 -2.44 -3.21 10.66
C LEU A 31 -2.33 -2.64 9.24
N GLY A 32 -3.47 -2.41 8.59
CA GLY A 32 -3.48 -1.80 7.26
C GLY A 32 -2.80 -2.61 6.14
N ARG A 33 -2.50 -3.89 6.39
CA ARG A 33 -2.05 -4.85 5.38
C ARG A 33 -3.21 -5.24 4.49
N SER A 34 -2.98 -5.40 3.19
CA SER A 34 -3.94 -6.05 2.30
C SER A 34 -3.67 -7.55 2.17
N SER A 35 -4.71 -8.32 1.86
CA SER A 35 -4.62 -9.76 1.62
C SER A 35 -5.54 -10.12 0.46
N THR A 36 -4.96 -10.59 -0.63
CA THR A 36 -5.69 -10.96 -1.86
C THR A 36 -5.56 -12.46 -2.11
N ARG A 37 -6.69 -13.16 -2.16
CA ARG A 37 -6.72 -14.58 -2.52
C ARG A 37 -6.71 -14.72 -4.04
N LEU A 38 -5.83 -15.59 -4.53
CA LEU A 38 -5.73 -15.96 -5.94
C LEU A 38 -6.55 -17.26 -6.22
N ASP A 39 -6.88 -17.48 -7.50
CA ASP A 39 -7.66 -18.65 -7.93
C ASP A 39 -6.93 -19.98 -7.68
N ASP A 40 -5.61 -19.98 -7.65
CA ASP A 40 -4.77 -21.14 -7.34
C ASP A 40 -4.65 -21.45 -5.84
N GLY A 41 -5.37 -20.67 -5.01
CA GLY A 41 -5.43 -20.81 -3.56
C GLY A 41 -4.33 -20.10 -2.79
N ARG A 42 -3.35 -19.48 -3.46
CA ARG A 42 -2.37 -18.61 -2.79
C ARG A 42 -3.06 -17.36 -2.22
N ILE A 43 -2.46 -16.82 -1.16
CA ILE A 43 -2.86 -15.53 -0.60
C ILE A 43 -1.66 -14.59 -0.66
N VAL A 44 -1.87 -13.43 -1.26
CA VAL A 44 -0.85 -12.39 -1.39
C VAL A 44 -1.10 -11.32 -0.34
N HIS A 45 -0.18 -11.20 0.61
CA HIS A 45 -0.20 -10.21 1.67
C HIS A 45 0.78 -9.08 1.33
N ILE A 46 0.34 -7.82 1.45
CA ILE A 46 1.13 -6.67 0.98
C ILE A 46 1.21 -5.61 2.07
N GLY A 47 2.43 -5.17 2.39
CA GLY A 47 2.70 -4.04 3.25
C GLY A 47 2.11 -4.14 4.66
N GLY A 48 1.51 -3.05 5.13
CA GLY A 48 0.98 -2.89 6.47
C GLY A 48 2.00 -2.33 7.45
N GLU A 49 1.56 -2.00 8.66
CA GLU A 49 2.41 -1.48 9.73
C GLU A 49 2.45 -2.44 10.92
N HIS A 50 3.63 -2.58 11.50
CA HIS A 50 3.75 -3.11 12.86
C HIS A 50 3.68 -1.94 13.80
N GLU A 51 2.61 -1.92 14.56
CA GLU A 51 2.38 -0.82 15.37
C GLU A 51 1.86 -1.15 16.69
N ASP A 52 2.27 -0.40 17.65
CA ASP A 52 1.31 0.27 18.45
C ASP A 52 2.03 1.46 19.05
N PHE A 53 1.29 2.32 19.63
CA PHE A 53 1.76 3.53 20.32
C PHE A 53 2.85 3.25 21.35
N TYR A 54 2.98 2.01 21.80
CA TYR A 54 3.92 1.54 22.80
C TYR A 54 5.05 0.71 22.22
N ASP A 55 4.97 0.35 20.92
CA ASP A 55 6.00 -0.46 20.28
C ASP A 55 7.15 0.43 19.80
N GLN A 56 8.31 0.18 20.37
CA GLN A 56 9.54 0.88 20.03
C GLN A 56 10.06 0.53 18.62
N ASN A 57 9.57 -0.54 18.04
CA ASN A 57 9.97 -1.04 16.73
C ASN A 57 8.95 -0.72 15.63
N PHE A 58 8.12 0.31 15.81
CA PHE A 58 7.16 0.73 14.80
C PHE A 58 7.81 0.83 13.42
N CYS A 59 7.23 0.15 12.45
CA CYS A 59 7.63 0.27 11.06
C CYS A 59 6.47 -0.01 10.10
N ILE A 60 6.51 0.65 8.96
CA ILE A 60 5.62 0.39 7.82
C ILE A 60 6.41 -0.42 6.80
N TYR A 61 5.83 -1.51 6.33
CA TYR A 61 6.49 -2.48 5.48
C TYR A 61 6.34 -2.16 3.99
N ASN A 62 7.34 -2.62 3.21
CA ASN A 62 7.34 -2.57 1.75
C ASN A 62 7.70 -3.93 1.16
N ASP A 63 7.13 -4.96 1.73
CA ASP A 63 7.28 -6.34 1.28
C ASP A 63 5.96 -6.93 0.78
N VAL A 64 6.07 -8.01 0.05
CA VAL A 64 4.97 -8.89 -0.33
C VAL A 64 5.27 -10.28 0.19
N THR A 65 4.32 -10.87 0.90
CA THR A 65 4.40 -12.24 1.36
C THR A 65 3.33 -13.07 0.66
N VAL A 66 3.74 -14.18 0.07
CA VAL A 66 2.83 -15.12 -0.58
C VAL A 66 2.70 -16.36 0.30
N GLU A 67 1.49 -16.59 0.79
CA GLU A 67 1.13 -17.81 1.50
C GLU A 67 0.61 -18.85 0.52
N HIS A 68 1.22 -20.02 0.50
CA HIS A 68 0.83 -21.15 -0.34
C HIS A 68 -0.15 -22.07 0.38
N PRO A 69 -1.02 -22.79 -0.36
CA PRO A 69 -1.98 -23.75 0.24
C PRO A 69 -1.32 -24.87 1.06
N ASP A 70 -0.06 -25.18 0.81
CA ASP A 70 0.75 -26.18 1.53
C ASP A 70 1.40 -25.61 2.81
N GLY A 71 1.16 -24.34 3.15
CA GLY A 71 1.71 -23.65 4.32
C GLY A 71 3.12 -23.08 4.11
N ARG A 72 3.67 -23.14 2.92
CA ARG A 72 4.93 -22.49 2.57
C ARG A 72 4.70 -21.00 2.35
N PHE A 73 5.75 -20.20 2.59
CA PHE A 73 5.75 -18.75 2.37
C PHE A 73 6.89 -18.36 1.45
N ASP A 74 6.60 -17.48 0.49
CA ASP A 74 7.59 -16.75 -0.30
C ASP A 74 7.57 -15.26 0.07
N PHE A 75 8.75 -14.64 0.12
CA PHE A 75 8.91 -13.24 0.51
C PHE A 75 9.56 -12.46 -0.63
N TYR A 76 8.91 -11.39 -1.04
CA TYR A 76 9.38 -10.48 -2.08
C TYR A 76 9.66 -9.11 -1.50
N LEU A 77 10.83 -8.60 -1.78
CA LEU A 77 11.37 -7.38 -1.22
C LEU A 77 11.72 -6.44 -2.36
N TYR A 78 11.35 -5.18 -2.23
CA TYR A 78 11.50 -4.20 -3.30
C TYR A 78 12.34 -3.01 -2.85
N PRO A 79 13.06 -2.34 -3.79
CA PRO A 79 13.66 -1.05 -3.50
C PRO A 79 12.61 -0.03 -3.06
N LEU A 80 12.95 0.83 -2.10
CA LEU A 80 12.04 1.88 -1.59
C LEU A 80 11.57 2.85 -2.69
N SER A 81 12.38 3.03 -3.74
CA SER A 81 12.02 3.86 -4.89
C SER A 81 10.92 3.27 -5.77
N ILE A 82 10.72 1.96 -5.71
CA ILE A 82 9.68 1.24 -6.47
C ILE A 82 8.46 1.01 -5.60
N PHE A 83 8.66 0.39 -4.44
CA PHE A 83 7.61 0.13 -3.47
C PHE A 83 8.00 0.79 -2.15
N PRO A 84 7.50 2.01 -1.87
CA PRO A 84 7.71 2.67 -0.59
C PRO A 84 6.94 1.98 0.53
N PRO A 85 7.26 2.24 1.80
CA PRO A 85 6.48 1.76 2.95
C PRO A 85 4.99 2.10 2.78
N THR A 86 4.14 1.09 2.80
CA THR A 86 2.73 1.20 2.38
C THR A 86 1.81 0.43 3.32
N ASP A 87 0.83 1.15 3.85
CA ASP A 87 -0.18 0.67 4.78
C ASP A 87 -1.54 1.33 4.48
N PHE A 88 -2.63 0.77 4.98
CA PHE A 88 -4.00 1.29 4.79
C PHE A 88 -4.33 1.67 3.34
N HIS A 89 -3.73 0.95 2.41
CA HIS A 89 -4.00 0.98 0.98
C HIS A 89 -5.10 0.00 0.63
N THR A 90 -5.60 0.09 -0.60
CA THR A 90 -6.42 -0.98 -1.19
C THR A 90 -5.63 -1.79 -2.18
N ALA A 91 -5.99 -3.08 -2.32
CA ALA A 91 -5.41 -4.01 -3.27
C ALA A 91 -6.55 -4.70 -4.03
N THR A 92 -6.62 -4.48 -5.33
CA THR A 92 -7.68 -5.00 -6.19
C THR A 92 -7.05 -5.88 -7.28
N LEU A 93 -7.50 -7.13 -7.37
CA LEU A 93 -7.09 -8.03 -8.45
C LEU A 93 -7.77 -7.60 -9.76
N VAL A 94 -6.96 -7.32 -10.77
CA VAL A 94 -7.39 -6.96 -12.13
C VAL A 94 -6.58 -7.82 -13.10
N ASP A 95 -7.23 -8.73 -13.78
CA ASP A 95 -6.58 -9.74 -14.61
C ASP A 95 -5.48 -10.49 -13.82
N GLU A 96 -4.25 -10.51 -14.31
CA GLU A 96 -3.10 -11.16 -13.66
C GLU A 96 -2.24 -10.17 -12.84
N ALA A 97 -2.86 -9.11 -12.30
CA ALA A 97 -2.14 -8.14 -11.48
C ALA A 97 -2.96 -7.68 -10.28
N ILE A 98 -2.28 -7.36 -9.18
CA ILE A 98 -2.89 -6.66 -8.05
C ILE A 98 -2.55 -5.17 -8.19
N ILE A 99 -3.59 -4.34 -8.21
CA ILE A 99 -3.47 -2.89 -8.26
C ILE A 99 -3.58 -2.36 -6.83
N LEU A 100 -2.50 -1.75 -6.34
CA LEU A 100 -2.46 -1.11 -5.04
C LEU A 100 -2.72 0.38 -5.22
N ILE A 101 -3.63 0.92 -4.43
CA ILE A 101 -3.97 2.35 -4.49
C ILE A 101 -3.88 2.95 -3.10
N GLY A 102 -3.19 4.08 -3.00
CA GLY A 102 -3.04 4.86 -1.78
C GLY A 102 -2.07 4.28 -0.76
N SER A 103 -1.91 5.00 0.32
CA SER A 103 -1.16 4.62 1.52
C SER A 103 -1.39 5.68 2.60
N LEU A 104 -1.39 5.32 3.87
CA LEU A 104 -1.18 6.28 4.93
C LEU A 104 0.30 6.70 4.96
N GLY A 105 1.21 5.75 5.05
CA GLY A 105 2.64 5.96 4.95
C GLY A 105 3.23 6.84 6.06
N TYR A 106 4.54 6.96 6.09
CA TYR A 106 5.21 7.91 6.98
C TYR A 106 4.86 9.36 6.60
N LYS A 107 4.61 10.18 7.60
CA LYS A 107 4.11 11.56 7.43
C LYS A 107 4.95 12.42 6.48
N ASP A 108 6.26 12.27 6.56
CA ASP A 108 7.23 13.02 5.74
C ASP A 108 7.37 12.51 4.30
N LEU A 109 6.80 11.32 4.00
CA LEU A 109 6.73 10.77 2.65
C LEU A 109 5.43 11.08 1.93
N ARG A 110 4.43 11.64 2.63
CA ARG A 110 3.12 11.96 2.06
C ARG A 110 3.21 13.14 1.09
N GLN A 111 2.65 12.97 -0.08
CA GLN A 111 2.64 13.98 -1.15
C GLN A 111 1.21 14.42 -1.42
N ALA A 112 0.82 15.55 -0.86
CA ALA A 112 -0.51 16.10 -1.09
C ALA A 112 -0.77 16.30 -2.60
N GLY A 113 -1.94 15.87 -3.06
CA GLY A 113 -2.33 15.93 -4.48
C GLY A 113 -1.86 14.74 -5.33
N ALA A 114 -0.88 13.96 -4.89
CA ALA A 114 -0.42 12.78 -5.64
C ALA A 114 -1.08 11.50 -5.12
N THR A 115 -1.60 10.66 -6.02
CA THR A 115 -2.13 9.34 -5.66
C THR A 115 -1.09 8.28 -5.98
N GLN A 116 -0.69 7.51 -4.98
CA GLN A 116 0.16 6.34 -5.21
C GLN A 116 -0.66 5.24 -5.88
N VAL A 117 -0.20 4.78 -7.04
CA VAL A 117 -0.75 3.60 -7.72
C VAL A 117 0.40 2.68 -8.12
N LEU A 118 0.34 1.44 -7.64
CA LEU A 118 1.33 0.41 -7.93
C LEU A 118 0.66 -0.81 -8.56
N ARG A 119 1.38 -1.51 -9.40
CA ARG A 119 0.96 -2.76 -10.03
C ARG A 119 1.91 -3.87 -9.62
N LEU A 120 1.38 -4.88 -8.98
CA LEU A 120 2.07 -6.14 -8.70
C LEU A 120 1.65 -7.17 -9.76
N ASP A 121 2.58 -7.55 -10.61
CA ASP A 121 2.40 -8.60 -11.63
C ASP A 121 2.44 -9.97 -10.97
N ILE A 122 1.35 -10.74 -11.02
CA ILE A 122 1.25 -12.02 -10.31
C ILE A 122 2.16 -13.11 -10.87
N PRO A 123 2.34 -13.28 -12.19
CA PRO A 123 3.24 -14.29 -12.72
C PRO A 123 4.71 -14.11 -12.31
N THR A 124 5.17 -12.88 -12.17
CA THR A 124 6.59 -12.56 -11.93
C THR A 124 6.87 -11.95 -10.56
N PHE A 125 5.84 -11.51 -9.84
CA PHE A 125 5.92 -10.69 -8.64
C PHE A 125 6.75 -9.41 -8.82
N ARG A 126 6.78 -8.88 -10.04
CA ARG A 126 7.37 -7.57 -10.31
C ARG A 126 6.42 -6.46 -9.87
N MET A 127 6.97 -5.51 -9.14
CA MET A 127 6.26 -4.31 -8.71
C MET A 127 6.64 -3.15 -9.62
N ASP A 128 5.66 -2.46 -10.17
CA ASP A 128 5.83 -1.25 -10.98
C ASP A 128 5.00 -0.11 -10.41
N ARG A 129 5.53 1.10 -10.45
CA ARG A 129 4.75 2.31 -10.21
C ARG A 129 4.05 2.71 -11.50
N LEU A 130 2.75 3.00 -11.41
CA LEU A 130 1.98 3.45 -12.56
C LEU A 130 1.88 4.98 -12.57
N ASP A 131 2.07 5.54 -13.75
CA ASP A 131 1.82 6.96 -14.02
C ASP A 131 0.38 7.10 -14.57
N ILE A 132 -0.50 7.66 -13.75
CA ILE A 132 -1.93 7.74 -14.05
C ILE A 132 -2.28 9.18 -14.44
N LYS A 133 -2.93 9.34 -15.58
CA LYS A 133 -3.37 10.62 -16.10
C LYS A 133 -4.60 11.15 -15.35
N GLY A 134 -4.77 12.48 -15.38
CA GLY A 134 -5.93 13.14 -14.77
C GLY A 134 -5.79 13.32 -13.26
N ASP A 135 -6.78 14.00 -12.69
CA ASP A 135 -6.78 14.33 -11.28
C ASP A 135 -7.36 13.17 -10.45
N GLY A 136 -6.50 12.52 -9.71
CA GLY A 136 -6.88 11.47 -8.79
C GLY A 136 -7.27 12.01 -7.41
N PRO A 137 -7.61 11.10 -6.46
CA PRO A 137 -8.05 11.49 -5.12
C PRO A 137 -6.98 12.23 -4.28
N GLY A 138 -5.73 12.26 -4.74
CA GLY A 138 -4.61 12.73 -3.92
C GLY A 138 -4.05 11.63 -3.02
N TRP A 139 -3.31 12.00 -1.97
CA TRP A 139 -2.73 11.04 -1.03
C TRP A 139 -3.80 10.46 -0.13
N ILE A 140 -4.37 9.34 -0.55
CA ILE A 140 -5.55 8.71 0.07
C ILE A 140 -5.16 7.44 0.84
N SER A 141 -5.85 7.21 1.96
CA SER A 141 -5.73 6.01 2.79
C SER A 141 -7.07 5.61 3.40
N ARG A 142 -7.19 4.35 3.86
CA ARG A 142 -8.38 3.81 4.55
C ARG A 142 -9.67 3.90 3.71
N HIS A 143 -9.53 4.03 2.41
CA HIS A 143 -10.64 4.06 1.46
C HIS A 143 -11.07 2.64 1.09
N SER A 144 -12.21 2.54 0.41
CA SER A 144 -12.67 1.31 -0.24
C SER A 144 -12.36 1.36 -1.74
N ALA A 145 -12.03 0.22 -2.31
CA ALA A 145 -11.88 0.05 -3.74
C ALA A 145 -12.63 -1.19 -4.21
N GLN A 146 -13.29 -1.10 -5.35
CA GLN A 146 -14.07 -2.18 -5.94
C GLN A 146 -13.87 -2.21 -7.45
N LEU A 147 -13.66 -3.40 -8.02
CA LEU A 147 -13.68 -3.60 -9.46
C LEU A 147 -15.12 -3.51 -9.95
N VAL A 148 -15.45 -2.47 -10.72
CA VAL A 148 -16.81 -2.21 -11.23
C VAL A 148 -17.00 -2.61 -12.70
N SER A 149 -15.90 -2.88 -13.40
CA SER A 149 -15.87 -3.50 -14.74
C SER A 149 -14.58 -4.30 -14.87
N ALA A 150 -14.38 -4.98 -16.00
CA ALA A 150 -13.14 -5.75 -16.24
C ALA A 150 -11.84 -4.93 -16.09
N SER A 151 -11.90 -3.60 -16.17
CA SER A 151 -10.70 -2.75 -16.10
C SER A 151 -10.90 -1.44 -15.35
N THR A 152 -12.00 -1.28 -14.61
CA THR A 152 -12.28 -0.04 -13.88
C THR A 152 -12.38 -0.32 -12.39
N VAL A 153 -11.57 0.35 -11.60
CA VAL A 153 -11.60 0.31 -10.14
C VAL A 153 -12.27 1.59 -9.63
N ALA A 154 -13.36 1.44 -8.88
CA ALA A 154 -14.03 2.55 -8.19
C ALA A 154 -13.47 2.71 -6.78
N LEU A 155 -13.19 3.95 -6.38
CA LEU A 155 -12.72 4.31 -5.05
C LEU A 155 -13.73 5.23 -4.36
N SER A 156 -13.95 5.00 -3.07
CA SER A 156 -14.82 5.85 -2.25
C SER A 156 -14.37 5.88 -0.78
N GLY A 157 -14.75 6.93 -0.08
CA GLY A 157 -14.45 7.10 1.34
C GLY A 157 -12.96 7.26 1.64
N GLY A 158 -12.57 6.94 2.87
CA GLY A 158 -11.20 7.12 3.35
C GLY A 158 -10.85 8.55 3.71
N ASN A 159 -9.55 8.79 3.84
CA ASN A 159 -9.01 10.10 4.22
C ASN A 159 -7.93 10.54 3.22
N ILE A 160 -7.90 11.82 2.92
CA ILE A 160 -6.93 12.46 2.03
C ILE A 160 -5.99 13.32 2.87
N TRP A 161 -4.69 13.19 2.62
CA TRP A 161 -3.68 14.10 3.17
C TRP A 161 -3.65 15.39 2.37
N THR A 162 -4.00 16.49 3.03
CA THR A 162 -4.14 17.81 2.41
C THR A 162 -2.84 18.60 2.39
N MET A 163 -2.80 19.65 1.57
CA MET A 163 -1.71 20.64 1.54
C MET A 163 -1.48 21.33 2.90
N GLN A 164 -2.51 21.38 3.76
CA GLN A 164 -2.42 21.92 5.11
C GLN A 164 -1.77 20.94 6.10
N GLY A 165 -1.37 19.75 5.65
CA GLY A 165 -0.68 18.76 6.47
C GLY A 165 -1.59 18.04 7.47
N ARG A 166 -2.85 17.80 7.10
CA ARG A 166 -3.84 17.07 7.91
C ARG A 166 -4.63 16.06 7.06
N LEU A 167 -5.22 15.08 7.73
CA LEU A 167 -6.13 14.13 7.11
C LEU A 167 -7.55 14.68 7.13
N GLU A 168 -8.22 14.64 5.98
CA GLU A 168 -9.62 15.03 5.83
C GLU A 168 -10.42 13.91 5.18
N PRO A 169 -11.69 13.69 5.56
CA PRO A 169 -12.53 12.68 4.94
C PRO A 169 -12.71 12.93 3.43
N ASN A 170 -12.63 11.88 2.64
CA ASN A 170 -12.97 11.91 1.22
C ASN A 170 -14.46 11.65 1.02
N ALA A 171 -15.16 12.61 0.46
CA ALA A 171 -16.59 12.48 0.11
C ALA A 171 -16.81 12.19 -1.38
N ARG A 172 -15.74 12.16 -2.19
CA ARG A 172 -15.81 11.98 -3.65
C ARG A 172 -15.64 10.51 -4.04
N VAL A 173 -16.15 10.16 -5.21
CA VAL A 173 -15.96 8.87 -5.84
C VAL A 173 -15.08 9.02 -7.07
N PHE A 174 -14.07 8.19 -7.18
CA PHE A 174 -13.13 8.19 -8.30
C PHE A 174 -13.16 6.85 -9.02
N HIS A 175 -13.02 6.88 -10.32
CA HIS A 175 -12.80 5.70 -11.14
C HIS A 175 -11.37 5.72 -11.72
N LEU A 176 -10.67 4.62 -11.58
CA LEU A 176 -9.41 4.36 -12.26
C LEU A 176 -9.64 3.40 -13.42
N ASP A 177 -9.49 3.89 -14.65
CA ASP A 177 -9.49 3.05 -15.85
C ASP A 177 -8.09 2.48 -16.08
N MET A 178 -7.94 1.17 -15.90
CA MET A 178 -6.67 0.47 -16.03
C MET A 178 -6.20 0.30 -17.48
N LYS A 179 -7.09 0.44 -18.46
CA LYS A 179 -6.71 0.39 -19.89
C LYS A 179 -6.16 1.72 -20.37
N GLN A 180 -6.78 2.82 -19.92
CA GLN A 180 -6.37 4.17 -20.30
C GLN A 180 -5.30 4.75 -19.36
N LEU A 181 -5.11 4.13 -18.20
CA LEU A 181 -4.33 4.63 -17.08
C LEU A 181 -4.74 6.06 -16.73
N ALA A 182 -6.01 6.24 -16.44
CA ALA A 182 -6.60 7.56 -16.23
C ALA A 182 -7.63 7.55 -15.08
N TRP A 183 -7.61 8.65 -14.33
CA TRP A 183 -8.63 8.97 -13.33
C TRP A 183 -9.82 9.68 -13.96
N SER A 184 -10.99 9.43 -13.41
CA SER A 184 -12.18 10.28 -13.57
C SER A 184 -12.89 10.40 -12.23
N GLU A 185 -13.37 11.60 -11.91
CA GLU A 185 -14.23 11.83 -10.75
C GLU A 185 -15.70 11.64 -11.20
N MET A 186 -16.45 10.91 -10.39
CA MET A 186 -17.89 10.72 -10.66
C MET A 186 -18.64 11.91 -10.07
N SER A 187 -19.37 12.62 -10.93
CA SER A 187 -20.35 13.61 -10.50
C SER A 187 -21.62 12.88 -10.04
N ASP A 188 -22.19 13.32 -8.95
CA ASP A 188 -23.52 12.90 -8.47
C ASP A 188 -24.61 13.24 -9.50
#